data_b45801deaa1682cc78fecbc4c4ac85bf
#
_entry.id   b45801deaa1682cc78fecbc4c4ac85bf
#
_cell.length_a   1.000
_cell.length_b   1.000
_cell.length_c   1.000
_cell.angle_alpha   90.00
_cell.angle_beta   90.00
_cell.angle_gamma   90.00
#
_symmetry.space_group_name_H-M   'P 1'
#
loop_
_entity.id
_entity.type
_entity.pdbx_description
1 polymer ?
#
loop_
_entity_poly.entity_id
_entity_poly.type
_entity_poly.pdbx_seq_one_letter_code
_entity_poly.pdbx_strand_id
1 'polypeptide(L)'
;MSGRETSKGSGAGGGTPRVTPEEFREMGRIGAVYYEQGSLTKAQAVFESLVELDPSSAAAHSALGALFTRRERYDDALPHLDRAVELDPGQIAPYVNRAEIFIRQGRAQEAVENLKKAIALDPKEADPAANRARAMAFGLAEALKAHGVKGQ
;
A
#
# COMPACT_ATOMS: atom_id res chain seq x y z
N MET A 1 6.56 -41.95 -23.17
CA MET A 1 6.27 -41.57 -22.99
C MET A 1 5.83 -41.01 -22.35
N SER A 2 5.74 -40.65 -22.07
CA SER A 2 5.16 -40.25 -21.59
C SER A 2 4.88 -39.46 -20.88
N GLY A 3 4.95 -39.14 -20.37
CA GLY A 3 4.58 -38.53 -19.49
C GLY A 3 4.32 -37.30 -19.43
N ARG A 4 4.36 -36.85 -19.68
CA ARG A 4 4.16 -35.80 -19.63
C ARG A 4 3.20 -35.33 -19.38
N GLU A 5 2.82 -35.29 -19.41
CA GLU A 5 1.86 -34.87 -19.33
C GLU A 5 1.38 -34.58 -18.40
N THR A 6 1.45 -34.68 -18.02
CA THR A 6 0.90 -34.57 -17.06
C THR A 6 0.79 -33.49 -16.66
N SER A 7 1.16 -33.05 -16.73
CA SER A 7 1.05 -32.09 -16.41
C SER A 7 0.21 -31.41 -16.42
N LYS A 8 -0.14 -31.35 -16.54
CA LYS A 8 -0.97 -30.76 -16.62
C LYS A 8 -1.63 -30.49 -15.83
N GLY A 9 -1.64 -30.52 -15.48
CA GLY A 9 -2.50 -30.31 -14.85
C GLY A 9 -2.73 -29.53 -14.38
N SER A 10 -2.45 -29.45 -14.34
CA SER A 10 -2.72 -28.86 -13.88
C SER A 10 -3.37 -28.11 -13.81
N GLY A 11 -3.52 -28.05 -14.11
CA GLY A 11 -4.44 -27.30 -14.15
C GLY A 11 -4.86 -26.61 -13.25
N ALA A 12 -4.71 -26.92 -12.64
CA ALA A 12 -5.25 -26.29 -11.70
C ALA A 12 -5.31 -24.94 -11.90
N GLY A 13 -5.81 -24.33 -11.51
CA GLY A 13 -5.82 -23.07 -11.41
C GLY A 13 -5.67 -22.33 -12.58
N GLY A 14 -5.73 -22.89 -13.47
CA GLY A 14 -5.84 -22.16 -14.47
C GLY A 14 -4.71 -21.60 -15.05
N GLY A 15 -4.07 -21.60 -15.55
CA GLY A 15 -3.11 -21.17 -16.42
C GLY A 15 -2.36 -19.92 -16.15
N THR A 16 -2.44 -19.43 -14.95
CA THR A 16 -1.66 -18.26 -14.60
C THR A 16 -0.19 -18.64 -14.59
N PRO A 17 0.65 -17.94 -15.37
CA PRO A 17 2.07 -18.25 -15.38
C PRO A 17 2.68 -18.05 -14.01
N ARG A 18 3.55 -18.95 -13.65
CA ARG A 18 4.27 -18.78 -12.41
C ARG A 18 5.51 -17.95 -12.65
N VAL A 19 5.80 -17.09 -11.70
CA VAL A 19 7.01 -16.30 -11.74
C VAL A 19 7.87 -16.69 -10.53
N THR A 20 9.17 -16.54 -10.66
CA THR A 20 10.07 -16.77 -9.54
C THR A 20 9.97 -15.61 -8.56
N PRO A 21 10.41 -15.83 -7.30
CA PRO A 21 10.46 -14.71 -6.35
C PRO A 21 11.30 -13.55 -6.86
N GLU A 22 12.34 -13.84 -7.63
CA GLU A 22 13.16 -12.76 -8.19
C GLU A 22 12.42 -11.97 -9.26
N GLU A 23 11.74 -12.67 -10.15
CA GLU A 23 10.93 -12.01 -11.17
C GLU A 23 9.83 -11.18 -10.53
N PHE A 24 9.21 -11.70 -9.48
CA PHE A 24 8.17 -10.96 -8.75
C PHE A 24 8.73 -9.65 -8.18
N ARG A 25 9.92 -9.73 -7.56
CA ARG A 25 10.55 -8.53 -7.00
C ARG A 25 10.93 -7.55 -8.11
N GLU A 26 11.39 -8.06 -9.24
CA GLU A 26 11.75 -7.19 -10.36
C GLU A 26 10.52 -6.49 -10.92
N MET A 27 9.40 -7.20 -11.05
CA MET A 27 8.14 -6.58 -11.45
C MET A 27 7.77 -5.45 -10.50
N GLY A 28 7.94 -5.68 -9.19
CA GLY A 28 7.68 -4.64 -8.20
C GLY A 28 8.53 -3.41 -8.41
N ARG A 29 9.81 -3.61 -8.71
CA ARG A 29 10.71 -2.48 -8.97
C ARG A 29 10.28 -1.71 -10.22
N ILE A 30 9.88 -2.42 -11.27
CA ILE A 30 9.41 -1.79 -12.50
C ILE A 30 8.17 -0.96 -12.20
N GLY A 31 7.22 -1.52 -11.46
CA GLY A 31 6.02 -0.80 -11.07
C GLY A 31 6.34 0.46 -10.29
N ALA A 32 7.30 0.36 -9.36
CA ALA A 32 7.71 1.51 -8.56
C ALA A 32 8.32 2.61 -9.43
N VAL A 33 9.12 2.24 -10.42
CA VAL A 33 9.69 3.23 -11.35
C VAL A 33 8.57 3.95 -12.10
N TYR A 34 7.60 3.20 -12.64
CA TYR A 34 6.45 3.83 -13.30
C TYR A 34 5.70 4.76 -12.37
N TYR A 35 5.51 4.32 -11.11
CA TYR A 35 4.81 5.13 -10.11
C TYR A 35 5.55 6.45 -9.86
N GLU A 36 6.86 6.38 -9.69
CA GLU A 36 7.67 7.58 -9.43
C GLU A 36 7.69 8.52 -10.61
N GLN A 37 7.65 7.96 -11.82
CA GLN A 37 7.60 8.76 -13.04
C GLN A 37 6.22 9.37 -13.30
N GLY A 38 5.22 9.02 -12.51
CA GLY A 38 3.87 9.48 -12.74
C GLY A 38 3.11 8.69 -13.81
N SER A 39 3.71 7.61 -14.31
CA SER A 39 3.06 6.74 -15.29
C SER A 39 2.10 5.80 -14.58
N LEU A 40 1.05 6.39 -14.00
CA LEU A 40 0.20 5.66 -13.05
C LEU A 40 -0.59 4.52 -13.71
N THR A 41 -0.96 4.67 -14.97
CA THR A 41 -1.66 3.59 -15.67
C THR A 41 -0.78 2.36 -15.83
N LYS A 42 0.49 2.56 -16.19
CA LYS A 42 1.44 1.45 -16.29
C LYS A 42 1.75 0.84 -14.92
N ALA A 43 1.95 1.70 -13.92
CA ALA A 43 2.19 1.22 -12.55
C ALA A 43 1.01 0.39 -12.07
N GLN A 44 -0.22 0.84 -12.33
CA GLN A 44 -1.41 0.11 -11.90
C GLN A 44 -1.46 -1.28 -12.52
N ALA A 45 -1.19 -1.38 -13.81
CA ALA A 45 -1.21 -2.68 -14.49
C ALA A 45 -0.21 -3.64 -13.84
N VAL A 46 0.99 -3.14 -13.50
CA VAL A 46 2.01 -3.96 -12.86
C VAL A 46 1.56 -4.38 -11.46
N PHE A 47 1.09 -3.42 -10.66
CA PHE A 47 0.72 -3.73 -9.28
C PHE A 47 -0.50 -4.65 -9.21
N GLU A 48 -1.46 -4.50 -10.13
CA GLU A 48 -2.60 -5.42 -10.20
C GLU A 48 -2.15 -6.83 -10.55
N SER A 49 -1.19 -6.94 -11.48
CA SER A 49 -0.62 -8.24 -11.81
C SER A 49 0.06 -8.88 -10.61
N LEU A 50 0.78 -8.09 -9.82
CA LEU A 50 1.44 -8.62 -8.62
C LEU A 50 0.44 -9.15 -7.60
N VAL A 51 -0.67 -8.42 -7.38
CA VAL A 51 -1.71 -8.87 -6.46
C VAL A 51 -2.36 -10.16 -6.99
N GLU A 52 -2.53 -10.26 -8.31
CA GLU A 52 -3.11 -11.46 -8.90
C GLU A 52 -2.17 -12.66 -8.76
N LEU A 53 -0.87 -12.44 -8.98
CA LEU A 53 0.13 -13.50 -8.87
C LEU A 53 0.32 -13.97 -7.43
N ASP A 54 0.26 -13.06 -6.46
CA ASP A 54 0.40 -13.41 -5.05
C ASP A 54 -0.53 -12.55 -4.20
N PRO A 55 -1.78 -13.01 -4.02
CA PRO A 55 -2.75 -12.24 -3.21
C PRO A 55 -2.35 -12.07 -1.75
N SER A 56 -1.32 -12.79 -1.29
CA SER A 56 -0.82 -12.68 0.09
C SER A 56 0.37 -11.74 0.21
N SER A 57 0.74 -11.04 -0.84
CA SER A 57 1.87 -10.11 -0.80
C SER A 57 1.43 -8.79 -0.18
N ALA A 58 1.87 -8.53 1.04
CA ALA A 58 1.60 -7.24 1.69
C ALA A 58 2.17 -6.09 0.87
N ALA A 59 3.35 -6.29 0.29
CA ALA A 59 3.98 -5.25 -0.52
C ALA A 59 3.16 -4.91 -1.76
N ALA A 60 2.60 -5.93 -2.43
CA ALA A 60 1.79 -5.69 -3.62
C ALA A 60 0.52 -4.92 -3.29
N HIS A 61 -0.17 -5.32 -2.22
CA HIS A 61 -1.37 -4.58 -1.79
C HIS A 61 -1.03 -3.16 -1.36
N SER A 62 0.08 -2.97 -0.65
CA SER A 62 0.52 -1.64 -0.24
C SER A 62 0.79 -0.75 -1.44
N ALA A 63 1.47 -1.28 -2.45
CA ALA A 63 1.78 -0.52 -3.66
C ALA A 63 0.52 -0.10 -4.41
N LEU A 64 -0.42 -1.05 -4.56
CA LEU A 64 -1.67 -0.76 -5.26
C LEU A 64 -2.52 0.24 -4.45
N GLY A 65 -2.54 0.09 -3.13
CA GLY A 65 -3.23 1.04 -2.26
C GLY A 65 -2.64 2.45 -2.36
N ALA A 66 -1.31 2.56 -2.39
CA ALA A 66 -0.64 3.85 -2.56
C ALA A 66 -0.99 4.48 -3.91
N LEU A 67 -1.05 3.67 -4.95
CA LEU A 67 -1.39 4.16 -6.29
C LEU A 67 -2.81 4.72 -6.31
N PHE A 68 -3.77 3.99 -5.77
CA PHE A 68 -5.15 4.46 -5.74
C PHE A 68 -5.29 5.69 -4.85
N THR A 69 -4.54 5.78 -3.75
CA THR A 69 -4.53 6.98 -2.91
C THR A 69 -4.08 8.19 -3.73
N ARG A 70 -3.01 8.04 -4.49
CA ARG A 70 -2.48 9.12 -5.33
C ARG A 70 -3.48 9.54 -6.41
N ARG A 71 -4.28 8.59 -6.90
CA ARG A 71 -5.34 8.87 -7.87
C ARG A 71 -6.62 9.37 -7.21
N GLU A 72 -6.63 9.51 -5.91
CA GLU A 72 -7.79 9.92 -5.11
C GLU A 72 -8.97 8.96 -5.27
N ARG A 73 -8.67 7.70 -5.57
CA ARG A 73 -9.67 6.64 -5.64
C ARG A 73 -9.69 5.91 -4.31
N TYR A 74 -10.23 6.57 -3.31
CA TYR A 74 -10.12 6.11 -1.91
C TYR A 74 -10.88 4.83 -1.65
N ASP A 75 -12.03 4.63 -2.31
CA ASP A 75 -12.81 3.41 -2.15
C ASP A 75 -12.07 2.19 -2.70
N ASP A 76 -11.24 2.38 -3.70
CA ASP A 76 -10.39 1.31 -4.21
C ASP A 76 -9.14 1.14 -3.37
N ALA A 77 -8.62 2.22 -2.81
CA ALA A 77 -7.38 2.18 -2.04
C ALA A 77 -7.53 1.47 -0.70
N LEU A 78 -8.59 1.80 0.05
CA LEU A 78 -8.73 1.31 1.42
C LEU A 78 -8.73 -0.22 1.54
N PRO A 79 -9.45 -0.98 0.68
CA PRO A 79 -9.38 -2.44 0.82
C PRO A 79 -7.98 -3.01 0.65
N HIS A 80 -7.18 -2.43 -0.25
CA HIS A 80 -5.80 -2.90 -0.44
C HIS A 80 -4.92 -2.51 0.74
N LEU A 81 -5.08 -1.28 1.25
CA LEU A 81 -4.32 -0.84 2.41
C LEU A 81 -4.68 -1.65 3.65
N ASP A 82 -5.97 -1.95 3.84
CA ASP A 82 -6.40 -2.80 4.94
C ASP A 82 -5.79 -4.18 4.83
N ARG A 83 -5.78 -4.74 3.63
CA ARG A 83 -5.20 -6.06 3.41
C ARG A 83 -3.70 -6.06 3.67
N ALA A 84 -3.00 -5.00 3.26
CA ALA A 84 -1.57 -4.88 3.51
C ALA A 84 -1.27 -4.89 5.01
N VAL A 85 -2.06 -4.16 5.79
CA VAL A 85 -1.89 -4.10 7.26
C VAL A 85 -2.19 -5.46 7.89
N GLU A 86 -3.20 -6.18 7.40
CA GLU A 86 -3.49 -7.52 7.91
C GLU A 86 -2.34 -8.48 7.65
N LEU A 87 -1.78 -8.42 6.45
CA LEU A 87 -0.72 -9.34 6.05
C LEU A 87 0.61 -9.04 6.74
N ASP A 88 0.91 -7.74 6.93
CA ASP A 88 2.15 -7.32 7.57
C ASP A 88 1.90 -6.03 8.34
N PRO A 89 1.55 -6.14 9.63
CA PRO A 89 1.30 -4.94 10.44
C PRO A 89 2.54 -4.08 10.68
N GLY A 90 3.72 -4.55 10.31
CA GLY A 90 4.96 -3.78 10.48
C GLY A 90 5.31 -2.88 9.32
N GLN A 91 4.53 -2.87 8.24
CA GLN A 91 4.77 -1.95 7.13
C GLN A 91 4.27 -0.56 7.51
N ILE A 92 5.11 0.45 7.29
CA ILE A 92 4.78 1.83 7.66
C ILE A 92 3.86 2.50 6.62
N ALA A 93 4.16 2.32 5.34
CA ALA A 93 3.49 3.05 4.28
C ALA A 93 1.96 2.88 4.25
N PRO A 94 1.39 1.68 4.49
CA PRO A 94 -0.07 1.56 4.47
C PRO A 94 -0.77 2.43 5.51
N TYR A 95 -0.18 2.57 6.70
CA TYR A 95 -0.77 3.44 7.73
C TYR A 95 -0.75 4.90 7.29
N VAL A 96 0.34 5.34 6.67
CA VAL A 96 0.47 6.72 6.21
C VAL A 96 -0.55 7.01 5.11
N ASN A 97 -0.72 6.10 4.17
CA ASN A 97 -1.68 6.28 3.09
C ASN A 97 -3.12 6.26 3.61
N ARG A 98 -3.43 5.38 4.57
CA ARG A 98 -4.75 5.39 5.20
C ARG A 98 -5.00 6.72 5.91
N ALA A 99 -3.99 7.23 6.63
CA ALA A 99 -4.12 8.51 7.31
C ALA A 99 -4.41 9.64 6.33
N GLU A 100 -3.71 9.65 5.20
CA GLU A 100 -3.96 10.66 4.18
C GLU A 100 -5.42 10.62 3.70
N ILE A 101 -5.91 9.42 3.43
CA ILE A 101 -7.30 9.25 3.00
C ILE A 101 -8.26 9.79 4.07
N PHE A 102 -8.04 9.40 5.33
CA PHE A 102 -8.93 9.82 6.42
C PHE A 102 -8.88 11.35 6.62
N ILE A 103 -7.72 11.97 6.48
CA ILE A 103 -7.63 13.43 6.53
C ILE A 103 -8.48 14.06 5.42
N ARG A 104 -8.36 13.54 4.20
CA ARG A 104 -9.13 14.05 3.07
C ARG A 104 -10.63 13.86 3.26
N GLN A 105 -11.02 12.84 4.01
CA GLN A 105 -12.43 12.55 4.29
C GLN A 105 -12.93 13.24 5.57
N GLY A 106 -12.09 14.02 6.24
CA GLY A 106 -12.47 14.69 7.49
C GLY A 106 -12.56 13.76 8.68
N ARG A 107 -11.99 12.57 8.60
CA ARG A 107 -12.03 11.55 9.65
C ARG A 107 -10.77 11.67 10.50
N ALA A 108 -10.71 12.75 11.28
CA ALA A 108 -9.50 13.15 11.97
C ALA A 108 -9.03 12.11 13.00
N GLN A 109 -9.97 11.51 13.73
CA GLN A 109 -9.58 10.55 14.77
C GLN A 109 -8.91 9.31 14.17
N GLU A 110 -9.50 8.79 13.11
CA GLU A 110 -8.92 7.64 12.44
C GLU A 110 -7.57 7.98 11.80
N ALA A 111 -7.45 9.19 11.29
CA ALA A 111 -6.18 9.66 10.77
C ALA A 111 -5.10 9.67 11.85
N VAL A 112 -5.43 10.23 13.02
CA VAL A 112 -4.49 10.28 14.15
C VAL A 112 -4.03 8.88 14.56
N GLU A 113 -4.96 7.93 14.61
CA GLU A 113 -4.61 6.57 15.00
C GLU A 113 -3.60 5.96 14.03
N ASN A 114 -3.82 6.18 12.73
CA ASN A 114 -2.91 5.64 11.72
C ASN A 114 -1.55 6.33 11.75
N LEU A 115 -1.54 7.65 11.97
CA LEU A 115 -0.28 8.38 12.08
C LEU A 115 0.53 7.90 13.28
N LYS A 116 -0.13 7.68 14.41
CA LYS A 116 0.56 7.18 15.60
C LYS A 116 1.19 5.81 15.34
N LYS A 117 0.46 4.92 14.64
CA LYS A 117 1.01 3.61 14.30
C LYS A 117 2.24 3.73 13.41
N ALA A 118 2.17 4.57 12.39
CA ALA A 118 3.28 4.75 11.47
C ALA A 118 4.51 5.28 12.21
N ILE A 119 4.32 6.27 13.07
CA ILE A 119 5.42 6.89 13.79
C ILE A 119 6.04 5.90 14.80
N ALA A 120 5.20 5.11 15.48
CA ALA A 120 5.68 4.15 16.46
C ALA A 120 6.54 3.06 15.83
N LEU A 121 6.33 2.76 14.55
CA LEU A 121 7.12 1.76 13.84
C LEU A 121 8.50 2.26 13.45
N ASP A 122 8.78 3.55 13.62
CA ASP A 122 10.07 4.14 13.22
C ASP A 122 10.64 4.98 14.35
N PRO A 123 11.08 4.35 15.45
CA PRO A 123 11.61 5.11 16.61
C PRO A 123 12.92 5.84 16.31
N LYS A 124 13.63 5.47 15.25
CA LYS A 124 14.89 6.12 14.90
C LYS A 124 14.73 7.26 13.91
N GLU A 125 13.51 7.56 13.53
CA GLU A 125 13.20 8.67 12.60
C GLU A 125 13.94 8.57 11.28
N ALA A 126 14.10 7.34 10.81
CA ALA A 126 14.90 7.08 9.61
C ALA A 126 14.05 6.81 8.37
N ASP A 127 12.79 6.46 8.54
CA ASP A 127 11.94 6.03 7.42
C ASP A 127 11.24 7.24 6.82
N PRO A 128 11.37 7.45 5.49
CA PRO A 128 10.74 8.61 4.84
C PRO A 128 9.21 8.61 4.97
N ALA A 129 8.55 7.46 4.96
CA ALA A 129 7.10 7.42 5.11
C ALA A 129 6.69 7.83 6.52
N ALA A 130 7.42 7.38 7.54
CA ALA A 130 7.15 7.78 8.91
C ALA A 130 7.43 9.27 9.11
N ASN A 131 8.44 9.80 8.46
CA ASN A 131 8.72 11.24 8.54
C ASN A 131 7.59 12.05 7.89
N ARG A 132 7.03 11.53 6.80
CA ARG A 132 5.83 12.12 6.21
C ARG A 132 4.66 12.08 7.21
N ALA A 133 4.52 10.97 7.93
CA ALA A 133 3.47 10.87 8.96
C ALA A 133 3.65 11.90 10.06
N ARG A 134 4.90 12.17 10.48
CA ARG A 134 5.17 13.19 11.49
C ARG A 134 4.75 14.57 10.99
N ALA A 135 5.08 14.89 9.74
CA ALA A 135 4.68 16.17 9.15
C ALA A 135 3.16 16.30 9.07
N MET A 136 2.49 15.20 8.67
CA MET A 136 1.03 15.20 8.59
C MET A 136 0.40 15.37 9.97
N ALA A 137 0.96 14.71 10.99
CA ALA A 137 0.45 14.83 12.36
C ALA A 137 0.58 16.27 12.88
N PHE A 138 1.70 16.90 12.59
CA PHE A 138 1.89 18.31 12.96
C PHE A 138 0.87 19.19 12.26
N GLY A 139 0.71 19.03 10.95
CA GLY A 139 -0.24 19.83 10.19
C GLY A 139 -1.68 19.64 10.66
N LEU A 140 -2.04 18.40 10.98
CA LEU A 140 -3.40 18.11 11.48
C LEU A 140 -3.63 18.77 12.83
N ALA A 141 -2.63 18.69 13.72
CA ALA A 141 -2.73 19.32 15.04
C ALA A 141 -2.91 20.82 14.93
N GLU A 142 -2.15 21.46 14.03
CA GLU A 142 -2.28 22.90 13.82
C GLU A 142 -3.64 23.27 13.25
N ALA A 143 -4.14 22.46 12.31
CA ALA A 143 -5.46 22.70 11.72
C ALA A 143 -6.56 22.59 12.78
N LEU A 144 -6.48 21.61 13.66
CA LEU A 144 -7.47 21.44 14.72
C LEU A 144 -7.46 22.60 15.70
N LYS A 145 -6.26 23.12 16.03
CA LYS A 145 -6.15 24.30 16.88
C LYS A 145 -6.76 25.53 16.22
N ALA A 146 -6.48 25.73 14.92
CA ALA A 146 -6.97 26.88 14.20
C ALA A 146 -8.49 26.92 14.13
N HIS A 147 -9.14 25.76 14.17
CA HIS A 147 -10.60 25.67 14.14
C HIS A 147 -11.22 25.60 15.54
N GLY A 148 -10.42 25.87 16.57
CA GLY A 148 -10.93 25.90 17.92
C GLY A 148 -11.24 24.54 18.52
N VAL A 149 -10.80 23.48 17.87
CA VAL A 149 -11.00 22.13 18.40
C VAL A 149 -9.86 21.84 19.38
N LYS A 150 -10.22 21.56 20.63
CA LYS A 150 -9.22 21.26 21.62
C LYS A 150 -8.79 19.82 21.50
N GLY A 151 -7.48 19.59 21.54
CA GLY A 151 -6.95 18.26 21.53
C GLY A 151 -7.34 17.55 22.82
N GLN A 152 -7.91 16.39 22.70
CA GLN A 152 -8.37 15.64 23.88
C GLN A 152 -7.48 14.45 24.17
#